data_0aff2e2089c6c7c9aff0dc1e97d37c5f
#
_entry.id   0aff2e2089c6c7c9aff0dc1e97d37c5f
#
_cell.length_a   1.000
_cell.length_b   1.000
_cell.length_c   1.000
_cell.angle_alpha   90.00
_cell.angle_beta   90.00
_cell.angle_gamma   90.00
#
_symmetry.space_group_name_H-M   'P 1'
#
loop_
_entity.id
_entity.type
_entity.pdbx_description
1 polymer ?
#
loop_
_entity_poly.entity_id
_entity_poly.type
_entity_poly.pdbx_seq_one_letter_code
_entity_poly.pdbx_strand_id
1 'polypeptide(L)'
;PKNMTHATFRDLGFAARPDGTFDVYSAGGLGNNPRFGVLVAQAVAPEKILYYIKAMWLTFRAYGNYENRGKARTRYMQEVCGGPEGYAKAYQEKLAEVLASGEDLDIHPEAPVYEKQGDGVVVAGPRVLEQKQPGLYTVSWHPLGGQPAVETLCALSDAIAGMEAVEMRLAPDETAYIINLTGAEAQK
;
A
#
# COMPACT_ATOMS: atom_id res chain seq x y z
N PRO A 1 3.77 0.08 -13.14
CA PRO A 1 3.75 0.13 -11.67
C PRO A 1 5.00 -0.55 -11.10
N LYS A 2 5.57 0.06 -10.05
CA LYS A 2 6.66 -0.52 -9.28
C LYS A 2 6.05 -1.12 -8.01
N ASN A 3 6.49 -2.31 -7.58
CA ASN A 3 6.02 -2.93 -6.33
C ASN A 3 6.67 -2.26 -5.11
N MET A 4 6.42 -0.95 -4.93
CA MET A 4 6.95 -0.17 -3.81
C MET A 4 6.39 -0.61 -2.45
N THR A 5 5.22 -1.25 -2.45
CA THR A 5 4.58 -1.76 -1.25
C THR A 5 5.14 -3.10 -0.79
N HIS A 6 5.96 -3.76 -1.63
CA HIS A 6 6.45 -5.12 -1.38
C HIS A 6 5.32 -6.09 -1.05
N ALA A 7 4.29 -6.14 -1.90
CA ALA A 7 3.04 -6.87 -1.67
C ALA A 7 3.25 -8.33 -1.21
N THR A 8 4.30 -8.99 -1.72
CA THR A 8 4.65 -10.37 -1.36
C THR A 8 5.17 -10.57 0.07
N PHE A 9 5.44 -9.51 0.83
CA PHE A 9 5.93 -9.58 2.21
C PHE A 9 4.94 -9.01 3.24
N ARG A 10 3.72 -8.73 2.83
CA ARG A 10 2.70 -8.14 3.71
C ARG A 10 1.72 -9.20 4.21
N ASP A 11 1.04 -8.89 5.31
CA ASP A 11 -0.08 -9.70 5.81
C ASP A 11 -1.16 -9.83 4.73
N LEU A 12 -1.42 -8.74 4.00
CA LEU A 12 -2.18 -8.67 2.77
C LEU A 12 -1.55 -7.62 1.85
N GLY A 13 -1.30 -7.96 0.60
CA GLY A 13 -0.65 -7.08 -0.36
C GLY A 13 -1.36 -7.11 -1.71
N PHE A 14 -1.57 -5.92 -2.27
CA PHE A 14 -2.13 -5.73 -3.60
C PHE A 14 -1.04 -5.25 -4.54
N ALA A 15 -0.69 -6.05 -5.53
CA ALA A 15 0.29 -5.70 -6.56
C ALA A 15 -0.46 -5.23 -7.82
N ALA A 16 -0.31 -3.95 -8.16
CA ALA A 16 -0.97 -3.38 -9.32
C ALA A 16 -0.43 -3.97 -10.63
N ARG A 17 -1.34 -4.31 -11.53
CA ARG A 17 -1.08 -4.81 -12.88
C ARG A 17 -1.17 -3.66 -13.90
N PRO A 18 -0.58 -3.84 -15.10
CA PRO A 18 -0.67 -2.81 -16.15
C PRO A 18 -2.09 -2.48 -16.61
N ASP A 19 -3.01 -3.44 -16.47
CA ASP A 19 -4.42 -3.30 -16.83
C ASP A 19 -5.28 -2.58 -15.76
N GLY A 20 -4.67 -2.11 -14.67
CA GLY A 20 -5.35 -1.42 -13.59
C GLY A 20 -5.96 -2.34 -12.53
N THR A 21 -5.88 -3.65 -12.71
CA THR A 21 -6.30 -4.64 -11.71
C THR A 21 -5.17 -4.97 -10.73
N PHE A 22 -5.44 -5.87 -9.77
CA PHE A 22 -4.47 -6.29 -8.76
C PHE A 22 -4.29 -7.80 -8.70
N ASP A 23 -3.04 -8.21 -8.48
CA ASP A 23 -2.73 -9.52 -7.92
C ASP A 23 -2.71 -9.40 -6.39
N VAL A 24 -3.36 -10.34 -5.70
CA VAL A 24 -3.53 -10.31 -4.24
C VAL A 24 -2.69 -11.39 -3.59
N TYR A 25 -1.79 -10.97 -2.72
CA TYR A 25 -0.94 -11.83 -1.90
C TYR A 25 -1.38 -11.75 -0.45
N SER A 26 -1.38 -12.88 0.27
CA SER A 26 -1.79 -12.92 1.66
C SER A 26 -0.89 -13.82 2.49
N ALA A 27 -0.82 -13.59 3.81
CA ALA A 27 -0.03 -14.33 4.77
C ALA A 27 1.49 -14.25 4.55
N GLY A 28 2.01 -13.12 4.07
CA GLY A 28 3.45 -12.84 4.02
C GLY A 28 3.98 -12.17 5.30
N GLY A 29 5.29 -12.04 5.39
CA GLY A 29 5.95 -11.28 6.45
C GLY A 29 7.44 -11.55 6.58
N LEU A 30 8.19 -10.56 7.08
CA LEU A 30 9.66 -10.57 7.19
C LEU A 30 10.20 -10.76 8.62
N GLY A 31 9.34 -10.82 9.63
CA GLY A 31 9.78 -11.05 11.01
C GLY A 31 10.38 -12.46 11.23
N ASN A 32 10.43 -12.90 12.48
CA ASN A 32 10.86 -14.26 12.80
C ASN A 32 10.08 -15.26 11.95
N ASN A 33 10.79 -16.24 11.35
CA ASN A 33 10.25 -17.20 10.40
C ASN A 33 9.61 -16.50 9.17
N PRO A 34 10.41 -15.79 8.35
CA PRO A 34 9.91 -15.04 7.20
C PRO A 34 9.28 -15.96 6.17
N ARG A 35 8.21 -15.48 5.53
CA ARG A 35 7.50 -16.20 4.47
C ARG A 35 7.04 -15.23 3.40
N PHE A 36 7.08 -15.70 2.17
CA PHE A 36 6.37 -15.02 1.09
C PHE A 36 4.86 -15.17 1.27
N GLY A 37 4.14 -14.13 0.91
CA GLY A 37 2.69 -14.19 0.77
C GLY A 37 2.29 -15.16 -0.32
N VAL A 38 1.20 -15.84 -0.09
CA VAL A 38 0.57 -16.75 -1.06
C VAL A 38 -0.26 -15.92 -2.03
N LEU A 39 -0.12 -16.17 -3.32
CA LEU A 39 -0.99 -15.59 -4.34
C LEU A 39 -2.40 -16.18 -4.19
N VAL A 40 -3.34 -15.39 -3.73
CA VAL A 40 -4.71 -15.86 -3.45
C VAL A 40 -5.72 -15.40 -4.51
N ALA A 41 -5.41 -14.36 -5.29
CA ALA A 41 -6.24 -13.94 -6.41
C ALA A 41 -5.42 -13.16 -7.44
N GLN A 42 -5.93 -13.12 -8.68
CA GLN A 42 -5.34 -12.36 -9.78
C GLN A 42 -6.41 -11.53 -10.48
N ALA A 43 -5.98 -10.45 -11.11
CA ALA A 43 -6.83 -9.57 -11.91
C ALA A 43 -8.07 -9.04 -11.12
N VAL A 44 -7.88 -8.72 -9.85
CA VAL A 44 -8.93 -8.17 -8.99
C VAL A 44 -9.16 -6.70 -9.35
N ALA A 45 -10.42 -6.36 -9.64
CA ALA A 45 -10.82 -4.99 -9.91
C ALA A 45 -10.68 -4.10 -8.66
N PRO A 46 -10.28 -2.83 -8.80
CA PRO A 46 -10.11 -1.90 -7.67
C PRO A 46 -11.34 -1.79 -6.77
N GLU A 47 -12.53 -1.85 -7.37
CA GLU A 47 -13.81 -1.74 -6.67
C GLU A 47 -14.03 -2.89 -5.68
N LYS A 48 -13.39 -4.05 -5.91
CA LYS A 48 -13.61 -5.30 -5.15
C LYS A 48 -12.61 -5.55 -4.03
N ILE A 49 -11.66 -4.67 -3.78
CA ILE A 49 -10.55 -4.93 -2.83
C ILE A 49 -11.03 -5.20 -1.41
N LEU A 50 -12.15 -4.60 -0.96
CA LEU A 50 -12.65 -4.80 0.41
C LEU A 50 -13.14 -6.23 0.67
N TYR A 51 -13.64 -6.94 -0.34
CA TYR A 51 -14.00 -8.35 -0.22
C TYR A 51 -12.78 -9.21 0.16
N TYR A 52 -11.64 -8.94 -0.45
CA TYR A 52 -10.39 -9.64 -0.17
C TYR A 52 -9.81 -9.28 1.20
N ILE A 53 -9.94 -8.02 1.62
CA ILE A 53 -9.55 -7.58 2.97
C ILE A 53 -10.39 -8.33 4.00
N LYS A 54 -11.70 -8.39 3.81
CA LYS A 54 -12.62 -9.10 4.72
C LYS A 54 -12.36 -10.60 4.73
N ALA A 55 -12.09 -11.21 3.57
CA ALA A 55 -11.72 -12.63 3.49
C ALA A 55 -10.45 -12.93 4.29
N MET A 56 -9.41 -12.11 4.20
CA MET A 56 -8.19 -12.27 4.99
C MET A 56 -8.49 -12.16 6.49
N TRP A 57 -9.29 -11.20 6.91
CA TRP A 57 -9.69 -11.04 8.30
C TRP A 57 -10.46 -12.26 8.82
N LEU A 58 -11.40 -12.80 8.06
CA LEU A 58 -12.13 -14.02 8.42
C LEU A 58 -11.21 -15.25 8.46
N THR A 59 -10.26 -15.33 7.52
CA THR A 59 -9.24 -16.41 7.53
C THR A 59 -8.38 -16.33 8.81
N PHE A 60 -7.95 -15.12 9.18
CA PHE A 60 -7.19 -14.93 10.42
C PHE A 60 -8.03 -15.25 11.66
N ARG A 61 -9.32 -14.90 11.68
CA ARG A 61 -10.21 -15.29 12.78
C ARG A 61 -10.35 -16.81 12.94
N ALA A 62 -10.35 -17.54 11.82
CA ALA A 62 -10.53 -19.00 11.83
C ALA A 62 -9.24 -19.77 12.13
N TYR A 63 -8.10 -19.31 11.61
CA TYR A 63 -6.83 -20.06 11.59
C TYR A 63 -5.67 -19.34 12.30
N GLY A 64 -5.88 -18.12 12.78
CA GLY A 64 -4.87 -17.36 13.53
C GLY A 64 -4.57 -17.97 14.90
N ASN A 65 -3.35 -17.81 15.37
CA ASN A 65 -2.97 -18.29 16.69
C ASN A 65 -3.25 -17.21 17.75
N TYR A 66 -4.23 -17.45 18.61
CA TYR A 66 -4.64 -16.54 19.68
C TYR A 66 -4.01 -16.89 21.03
N GLU A 67 -3.43 -18.07 21.17
CA GLU A 67 -2.84 -18.52 22.43
C GLU A 67 -1.37 -18.12 22.54
N ASN A 68 -0.63 -18.19 21.42
CA ASN A 68 0.78 -17.83 21.39
C ASN A 68 0.98 -16.50 20.64
N ARG A 69 1.18 -15.40 21.40
CA ARG A 69 1.41 -14.07 20.85
C ARG A 69 2.58 -14.00 19.85
N GLY A 70 3.65 -14.79 20.06
CA GLY A 70 4.80 -14.86 19.15
C GLY A 70 4.45 -15.44 17.78
N LYS A 71 3.35 -16.19 17.69
CA LYS A 71 2.82 -16.78 16.45
C LYS A 71 1.52 -16.12 15.97
N ALA A 72 1.06 -15.05 16.62
CA ALA A 72 -0.17 -14.34 16.27
C ALA A 72 0.03 -13.39 15.08
N ARG A 73 0.56 -13.91 13.97
CA ARG A 73 0.77 -13.19 12.72
C ARG A 73 0.29 -14.04 11.55
N THR A 74 -0.18 -13.39 10.51
CA THR A 74 -0.81 -14.01 9.34
C THR A 74 0.06 -15.07 8.68
N ARG A 75 1.38 -14.88 8.60
CA ARG A 75 2.31 -15.82 7.99
C ARG A 75 2.33 -17.21 8.65
N TYR A 76 1.96 -17.31 9.91
CA TYR A 76 1.87 -18.60 10.60
C TYR A 76 0.63 -19.40 10.21
N MET A 77 -0.39 -18.77 9.62
CA MET A 77 -1.54 -19.51 9.10
C MET A 77 -1.15 -20.48 7.97
N GLN A 78 -0.09 -20.19 7.22
CA GLN A 78 0.41 -21.16 6.23
C GLN A 78 0.80 -22.50 6.88
N GLU A 79 1.36 -22.47 8.10
CA GLU A 79 1.69 -23.72 8.84
C GLU A 79 0.42 -24.43 9.28
N VAL A 80 -0.53 -23.70 9.85
CA VAL A 80 -1.80 -24.24 10.35
C VAL A 80 -2.61 -24.88 9.22
N CYS A 81 -2.60 -24.29 8.04
CA CYS A 81 -3.33 -24.80 6.88
C CYS A 81 -2.59 -25.87 6.07
N GLY A 82 -1.41 -26.32 6.52
CA GLY A 82 -0.65 -27.36 5.83
C GLY A 82 0.18 -26.90 4.64
N GLY A 83 0.55 -25.62 4.61
CA GLY A 83 1.37 -24.99 3.57
C GLY A 83 0.64 -23.94 2.73
N PRO A 84 1.34 -23.39 1.72
CA PRO A 84 0.77 -22.35 0.88
C PRO A 84 -0.51 -22.74 0.14
N GLU A 85 -0.58 -23.97 -0.38
CA GLU A 85 -1.77 -24.46 -1.11
C GLU A 85 -2.96 -24.63 -0.17
N GLY A 86 -2.76 -25.20 1.02
CA GLY A 86 -3.81 -25.32 2.03
C GLY A 86 -4.29 -23.95 2.52
N TYR A 87 -3.38 -23.00 2.67
CA TYR A 87 -3.75 -21.63 2.99
C TYR A 87 -4.57 -20.97 1.87
N ALA A 88 -4.15 -21.11 0.61
CA ALA A 88 -4.89 -20.57 -0.52
C ALA A 88 -6.33 -21.10 -0.56
N LYS A 89 -6.51 -22.42 -0.33
CA LYS A 89 -7.83 -23.06 -0.25
C LYS A 89 -8.68 -22.47 0.89
N ALA A 90 -8.13 -22.38 2.10
CA ALA A 90 -8.82 -21.81 3.25
C ALA A 90 -9.22 -20.36 3.03
N TYR A 91 -8.35 -19.57 2.38
CA TYR A 91 -8.65 -18.19 2.00
C TYR A 91 -9.80 -18.10 0.99
N GLN A 92 -9.79 -18.96 -0.05
CA GLN A 92 -10.85 -19.00 -1.07
C GLN A 92 -12.21 -19.40 -0.47
N GLU A 93 -12.23 -20.31 0.48
CA GLU A 93 -13.44 -20.68 1.22
C GLU A 93 -14.01 -19.46 1.96
N LYS A 94 -13.16 -18.67 2.62
CA LYS A 94 -13.58 -17.44 3.30
C LYS A 94 -13.98 -16.34 2.34
N LEU A 95 -13.33 -16.21 1.20
CA LEU A 95 -13.76 -15.28 0.15
C LEU A 95 -15.14 -15.65 -0.40
N ALA A 96 -15.40 -16.93 -0.62
CA ALA A 96 -16.72 -17.39 -1.04
C ALA A 96 -17.81 -17.08 0.00
N GLU A 97 -17.52 -17.24 1.30
CA GLU A 97 -18.43 -16.83 2.39
C GLU A 97 -18.74 -15.32 2.33
N VAL A 98 -17.72 -14.48 2.11
CA VAL A 98 -17.89 -13.02 1.99
C VAL A 98 -18.78 -12.68 0.79
N LEU A 99 -18.48 -13.27 -0.38
CA LEU A 99 -19.25 -13.02 -1.60
C LEU A 99 -20.72 -13.49 -1.47
N ALA A 100 -20.95 -14.58 -0.76
CA ALA A 100 -22.28 -15.12 -0.53
C ALA A 100 -23.07 -14.39 0.56
N SER A 101 -22.44 -13.53 1.36
CA SER A 101 -23.09 -12.83 2.47
C SER A 101 -24.13 -11.77 2.03
N GLY A 102 -24.07 -11.34 0.76
CA GLY A 102 -24.91 -10.26 0.23
C GLY A 102 -24.53 -8.86 0.74
N GLU A 103 -23.44 -8.73 1.50
CA GLU A 103 -22.94 -7.44 1.93
C GLU A 103 -22.28 -6.71 0.76
N ASP A 104 -22.69 -5.46 0.54
CA ASP A 104 -22.08 -4.60 -0.46
C ASP A 104 -20.79 -4.00 0.12
N LEU A 105 -19.65 -4.46 -0.40
CA LEU A 105 -18.32 -3.98 -0.08
C LEU A 105 -17.64 -3.32 -1.29
N ASP A 106 -18.42 -2.96 -2.30
CA ASP A 106 -17.89 -2.25 -3.45
C ASP A 106 -17.41 -0.87 -3.05
N ILE A 107 -16.24 -0.48 -3.56
CA ILE A 107 -15.75 0.89 -3.45
C ILE A 107 -15.77 1.53 -4.82
N HIS A 108 -16.01 2.83 -4.84
CA HIS A 108 -16.01 3.63 -6.06
C HIS A 108 -14.89 4.67 -5.96
N PRO A 109 -13.61 4.25 -6.21
CA PRO A 109 -12.49 5.16 -6.12
C PRO A 109 -12.60 6.23 -7.21
N GLU A 110 -12.71 7.48 -6.80
CA GLU A 110 -12.57 8.59 -7.72
C GLU A 110 -11.09 8.75 -8.08
N ALA A 111 -10.81 8.83 -9.38
CA ALA A 111 -9.47 9.18 -9.82
C ALA A 111 -9.18 10.64 -9.41
N PRO A 112 -8.11 10.92 -8.66
CA PRO A 112 -7.76 12.29 -8.36
C PRO A 112 -7.45 13.04 -9.66
N VAL A 113 -8.21 14.08 -9.94
CA VAL A 113 -7.97 14.96 -11.07
C VAL A 113 -7.13 16.14 -10.56
N TYR A 114 -5.91 16.24 -11.08
CA TYR A 114 -5.02 17.36 -10.79
C TYR A 114 -4.94 18.25 -12.02
N GLU A 115 -5.40 19.48 -11.92
CA GLU A 115 -5.35 20.48 -13.00
C GLU A 115 -4.07 21.32 -12.96
N LYS A 116 -3.27 21.18 -11.90
CA LYS A 116 -2.04 21.94 -11.71
C LYS A 116 -1.06 21.74 -12.85
N GLN A 117 -0.54 22.83 -13.35
CA GLN A 117 0.46 22.87 -14.43
C GLN A 117 1.84 23.20 -13.87
N GLY A 118 2.88 22.69 -14.54
CA GLY A 118 4.25 23.07 -14.24
C GLY A 118 4.51 24.55 -14.57
N ASP A 119 5.49 25.14 -13.89
CA ASP A 119 5.91 26.55 -14.05
C ASP A 119 7.05 26.74 -15.06
N GLY A 120 7.48 25.68 -15.73
CA GLY A 120 8.60 25.69 -16.67
C GLY A 120 9.99 25.64 -16.01
N VAL A 121 10.06 25.68 -14.69
CA VAL A 121 11.35 25.53 -13.96
C VAL A 121 11.74 24.06 -13.91
N VAL A 122 12.95 23.76 -14.40
CA VAL A 122 13.51 22.41 -14.36
C VAL A 122 14.34 22.23 -13.11
N VAL A 123 14.06 21.16 -12.37
CA VAL A 123 14.76 20.81 -11.14
C VAL A 123 15.30 19.38 -11.23
N ALA A 124 16.54 19.20 -10.81
CA ALA A 124 17.18 17.93 -10.69
C ALA A 124 17.89 17.80 -9.33
N GLY A 125 17.84 16.63 -8.74
CA GLY A 125 18.48 16.35 -7.46
C GLY A 125 18.24 14.91 -6.99
N PRO A 126 19.00 14.41 -6.03
CA PRO A 126 18.93 13.01 -5.59
C PRO A 126 17.57 12.65 -4.94
N ARG A 127 16.82 13.65 -4.50
CA ARG A 127 15.50 13.50 -3.86
C ARG A 127 14.34 14.00 -4.72
N VAL A 128 14.63 14.51 -5.91
CA VAL A 128 13.64 15.06 -6.84
C VAL A 128 13.32 14.02 -7.90
N LEU A 129 12.05 13.70 -8.05
CA LEU A 129 11.53 12.77 -9.03
C LEU A 129 10.57 13.52 -9.95
N GLU A 130 10.80 13.43 -11.25
CA GLU A 130 9.86 13.96 -12.24
C GLU A 130 8.58 13.11 -12.23
N GLN A 131 7.42 13.74 -12.23
CA GLN A 131 6.14 13.06 -12.30
C GLN A 131 5.76 12.72 -13.74
N LYS A 132 4.71 11.91 -13.90
CA LYS A 132 4.11 11.66 -15.23
C LYS A 132 3.42 12.91 -15.80
N GLN A 133 2.95 13.79 -14.93
CA GLN A 133 2.40 15.09 -15.30
C GLN A 133 3.58 16.03 -15.66
N PRO A 134 3.62 16.58 -16.89
CA PRO A 134 4.75 17.38 -17.33
C PRO A 134 5.00 18.59 -16.43
N GLY A 135 6.26 18.80 -16.07
CA GLY A 135 6.68 19.96 -15.26
C GLY A 135 6.27 19.92 -13.81
N LEU A 136 5.72 18.77 -13.32
CA LEU A 136 5.49 18.53 -11.91
C LEU A 136 6.52 17.56 -11.34
N TYR A 137 6.85 17.77 -10.08
CA TYR A 137 7.89 17.04 -9.37
C TYR A 137 7.35 16.45 -8.06
N THR A 138 8.05 15.43 -7.62
CA THR A 138 7.90 14.83 -6.28
C THR A 138 9.23 14.97 -5.56
N VAL A 139 9.21 15.43 -4.32
CA VAL A 139 10.38 15.41 -3.44
C VAL A 139 10.21 14.25 -2.45
N SER A 140 11.21 13.38 -2.37
CA SER A 140 11.23 12.28 -1.42
C SER A 140 12.02 12.65 -0.16
N TRP A 141 11.46 12.32 1.00
CA TRP A 141 12.11 12.48 2.28
C TRP A 141 12.05 11.18 3.09
N HIS A 142 13.21 10.63 3.37
CA HIS A 142 13.33 9.44 4.22
C HIS A 142 14.00 9.85 5.52
N PRO A 143 13.25 10.05 6.62
CA PRO A 143 13.82 10.44 7.90
C PRO A 143 14.68 9.32 8.48
N LEU A 144 15.78 9.67 9.12
CA LEU A 144 16.66 8.70 9.74
C LEU A 144 15.90 7.90 10.82
N GLY A 145 15.90 6.58 10.68
CA GLY A 145 15.18 5.68 11.59
C GLY A 145 13.66 5.71 11.45
N GLY A 146 13.12 6.31 10.38
CA GLY A 146 11.68 6.34 10.11
C GLY A 146 10.84 7.16 11.10
N GLN A 147 11.47 7.88 12.01
CA GLN A 147 10.81 8.66 13.06
C GLN A 147 11.19 10.14 12.98
N PRO A 148 10.47 10.94 12.19
CA PRO A 148 10.73 12.37 12.12
C PRO A 148 10.33 13.07 13.43
N ALA A 149 11.09 14.10 13.80
CA ALA A 149 10.69 14.98 14.89
C ALA A 149 9.39 15.72 14.53
N VAL A 150 8.53 15.95 15.51
CA VAL A 150 7.25 16.62 15.33
C VAL A 150 7.44 18.02 14.76
N GLU A 151 8.45 18.73 15.22
CA GLU A 151 8.79 20.08 14.76
C GLU A 151 9.15 20.09 13.27
N THR A 152 9.84 19.05 12.78
CA THR A 152 10.15 18.91 11.34
C THR A 152 8.89 18.66 10.52
N LEU A 153 7.96 17.84 11.03
CA LEU A 153 6.67 17.61 10.37
C LEU A 153 5.82 18.88 10.31
N CYS A 154 5.78 19.65 11.41
CA CYS A 154 5.08 20.94 11.44
C CYS A 154 5.69 21.92 10.44
N ALA A 155 7.02 22.07 10.44
CA ALA A 155 7.70 22.95 9.50
C ALA A 155 7.46 22.56 8.03
N LEU A 156 7.44 21.25 7.73
CA LEU A 156 7.12 20.77 6.39
C LEU A 156 5.66 21.06 6.03
N SER A 157 4.73 20.83 6.95
CA SER A 157 3.31 21.15 6.77
C SER A 157 3.12 22.63 6.47
N ASP A 158 3.76 23.49 7.25
CA ASP A 158 3.69 24.95 7.08
C ASP A 158 4.28 25.38 5.72
N ALA A 159 5.38 24.75 5.31
CA ALA A 159 6.03 25.06 4.04
C ALA A 159 5.17 24.76 2.81
N ILE A 160 4.33 23.72 2.89
CA ILE A 160 3.47 23.30 1.78
C ILE A 160 2.03 23.81 1.87
N ALA A 161 1.60 24.35 3.01
CA ALA A 161 0.20 24.71 3.27
C ALA A 161 -0.42 25.70 2.28
N GLY A 162 0.38 26.56 1.66
CA GLY A 162 -0.07 27.53 0.65
C GLY A 162 0.12 27.07 -0.80
N MET A 163 0.58 25.85 -1.03
CA MET A 163 0.85 25.33 -2.37
C MET A 163 -0.37 24.59 -2.91
N GLU A 164 -0.82 25.00 -4.10
CA GLU A 164 -1.98 24.41 -4.76
C GLU A 164 -1.78 22.90 -5.03
N ALA A 165 -2.75 22.07 -4.64
CA ALA A 165 -2.79 20.62 -4.88
C ALA A 165 -1.54 19.85 -4.42
N VAL A 166 -0.68 20.43 -3.58
CA VAL A 166 0.48 19.72 -3.01
C VAL A 166 0.00 18.83 -1.86
N GLU A 167 0.45 17.60 -1.87
CA GLU A 167 0.09 16.60 -0.87
C GLU A 167 1.35 15.91 -0.34
N MET A 168 1.30 15.46 0.91
CA MET A 168 2.27 14.54 1.47
C MET A 168 1.69 13.12 1.52
N ARG A 169 2.42 12.17 0.96
CA ARG A 169 2.06 10.74 0.95
C ARG A 169 3.13 9.90 1.63
N LEU A 170 2.70 9.02 2.52
CA LEU A 170 3.58 8.10 3.22
C LEU A 170 3.68 6.77 2.48
N ALA A 171 4.89 6.22 2.43
CA ALA A 171 5.14 4.89 1.86
C ALA A 171 5.49 3.88 2.95
N PRO A 172 5.29 2.58 2.69
CA PRO A 172 5.56 1.51 3.66
C PRO A 172 7.04 1.33 4.03
N ASP A 173 7.95 1.96 3.31
CA ASP A 173 9.39 1.99 3.56
C ASP A 173 9.82 3.21 4.38
N GLU A 174 8.88 3.86 5.08
CA GLU A 174 9.10 5.03 5.93
C GLU A 174 9.49 6.29 5.15
N THR A 175 9.32 6.31 3.83
CA THR A 175 9.53 7.47 2.99
C THR A 175 8.28 8.34 2.93
N ALA A 176 8.43 9.65 3.08
CA ALA A 176 7.42 10.63 2.74
C ALA A 176 7.68 11.19 1.33
N TYR A 177 6.64 11.29 0.54
CA TYR A 177 6.66 11.90 -0.78
C TYR A 177 5.79 13.16 -0.78
N ILE A 178 6.39 14.29 -1.08
CA ILE A 178 5.68 15.56 -1.31
C ILE A 178 5.44 15.63 -2.82
N ILE A 179 4.20 15.53 -3.23
CA ILE A 179 3.81 15.39 -4.63
C ILE A 179 3.15 16.65 -5.18
N ASN A 180 3.07 16.76 -6.50
CA ASN A 180 2.47 17.84 -7.25
C ASN A 180 3.18 19.20 -7.06
N LEU A 181 4.48 19.18 -6.86
CA LEU A 181 5.29 20.40 -6.78
C LEU A 181 5.60 20.92 -8.19
N THR A 182 5.47 22.22 -8.41
CA THR A 182 6.12 22.86 -9.56
C THR A 182 7.64 22.89 -9.38
N GLY A 183 8.40 23.24 -10.41
CA GLY A 183 9.85 23.30 -10.27
C GLY A 183 10.31 24.30 -9.20
N ALA A 184 9.72 25.50 -9.14
CA ALA A 184 10.04 26.50 -8.13
C ALA A 184 9.63 26.06 -6.70
N GLU A 185 8.53 25.35 -6.55
CA GLU A 185 8.10 24.77 -5.25
C GLU A 185 9.05 23.66 -4.80
N ALA A 186 9.53 22.82 -5.73
CA ALA A 186 10.45 21.73 -5.41
C ALA A 186 11.87 22.19 -5.03
N GLN A 187 12.22 23.44 -5.35
CA GLN A 187 13.51 24.06 -4.95
C GLN A 187 13.51 24.60 -3.51
N LYS A 188 12.35 24.90 -2.96
CA LYS A 188 12.19 25.37 -1.58
C LYS A 188 12.38 24.24 -0.58
#